data_1b6e8522a66ee5f0862466d03ec2a085
#
_entry.id   1b6e8522a66ee5f0862466d03ec2a085
#
_cell.length_a   1.000
_cell.length_b   1.000
_cell.length_c   1.000
_cell.angle_alpha   90.00
_cell.angle_beta   90.00
_cell.angle_gamma   90.00
#
_symmetry.space_group_name_H-M   'P 1'
#
loop_
_entity.id
_entity.type
_entity.pdbx_description
1 polymer ?
#
loop_
_entity_poly.entity_id
_entity_poly.type
_entity_poly.pdbx_seq_one_letter_code
_entity_poly.pdbx_strand_id
1 'polypeptide(L)'
;MATSDMMIESAMVGKGGVYMDESFAPEIEERKITKSAGLSTEVERGEFKQNELALKGLITSVTGIITNENVNLYGQGKTAYYYGHYTVKVPTSVYNDFIEQLKLLGEVQSFNENARDITEQYYDVKTELAAEEARLLRYKQMYSEVKEISDKIEISDKIFDQERRVKYLEEAMENKDSQVEYSTVSITLQEERSGYANIAVVKFSQLVKGIVNSFNNLLQLIFSVVPWAIAILVIVFGVRLVRKRN
;
A
#
# COMPACT_ATOMS: atom_id res chain seq x y z
N MET A 1 -73.00 55.96 10.84
CA MET A 1 -72.50 55.15 9.72
C MET A 1 -71.20 54.58 10.16
N ALA A 2 -71.23 53.36 10.60
CA ALA A 2 -70.11 52.61 11.10
C ALA A 2 -69.85 51.44 10.16
N THR A 3 -68.65 51.33 9.69
CA THR A 3 -68.17 50.17 8.93
C THR A 3 -67.20 49.43 9.85
N SER A 4 -67.61 48.26 10.19
CA SER A 4 -66.84 47.30 11.01
C SER A 4 -65.78 46.63 10.12
N ASP A 5 -64.50 46.86 10.48
CA ASP A 5 -63.41 46.03 9.96
C ASP A 5 -63.25 44.79 10.78
N MET A 6 -63.41 43.67 10.12
CA MET A 6 -63.22 42.33 10.68
C MET A 6 -61.76 41.94 10.57
N MET A 7 -61.06 41.95 11.69
CA MET A 7 -59.69 41.40 11.82
C MET A 7 -59.73 39.89 11.71
N ILE A 8 -59.07 39.41 10.67
CA ILE A 8 -58.74 37.97 10.55
C ILE A 8 -57.44 37.73 11.28
N GLU A 9 -57.59 37.05 12.43
CA GLU A 9 -56.46 36.57 13.22
C GLU A 9 -55.85 35.34 12.54
N SER A 10 -54.72 35.60 11.87
CA SER A 10 -53.92 34.51 11.28
C SER A 10 -53.11 33.82 12.38
N ALA A 11 -53.49 32.60 12.69
CA ALA A 11 -52.74 31.69 13.58
C ALA A 11 -51.35 31.45 12.98
N MET A 12 -50.32 32.03 13.61
CA MET A 12 -48.93 31.65 13.38
C MET A 12 -48.69 30.23 13.93
N VAL A 13 -48.59 29.28 13.01
CA VAL A 13 -48.00 27.97 13.30
C VAL A 13 -46.52 28.18 13.59
N GLY A 14 -46.18 28.09 14.89
CA GLY A 14 -44.79 28.12 15.33
C GLY A 14 -44.02 26.94 14.77
N LYS A 15 -43.16 27.19 13.79
CA LYS A 15 -42.05 26.29 13.50
C LYS A 15 -41.12 26.28 14.69
N GLY A 16 -41.18 25.22 15.48
CA GLY A 16 -40.17 24.95 16.52
C GLY A 16 -38.82 24.75 15.83
N GLY A 17 -38.10 25.82 15.61
CA GLY A 17 -36.68 25.77 15.31
C GLY A 17 -36.03 25.29 16.61
N VAL A 18 -35.49 24.07 16.58
CA VAL A 18 -34.54 23.62 17.59
C VAL A 18 -33.34 24.55 17.42
N TYR A 19 -33.24 25.55 18.27
CA TYR A 19 -31.99 26.31 18.45
C TYR A 19 -31.03 25.30 19.06
N MET A 20 -30.15 24.70 18.23
CA MET A 20 -28.96 24.06 18.74
C MET A 20 -28.12 25.22 19.32
N ASP A 21 -28.02 25.23 20.65
CA ASP A 21 -27.11 26.11 21.36
C ASP A 21 -25.69 25.73 20.88
N GLU A 22 -25.07 26.59 20.07
CA GLU A 22 -23.70 26.43 19.60
C GLU A 22 -22.68 26.32 20.74
N SER A 23 -23.07 26.70 21.96
CA SER A 23 -22.26 26.53 23.15
C SER A 23 -22.14 25.07 23.62
N PHE A 24 -22.98 24.17 23.12
CA PHE A 24 -22.94 22.73 23.38
C PHE A 24 -22.23 21.92 22.28
N ALA A 25 -21.84 22.52 21.16
CA ALA A 25 -20.91 21.89 20.25
C ALA A 25 -19.55 21.85 20.98
N PRO A 26 -18.99 20.68 21.31
CA PRO A 26 -17.64 20.65 21.82
C PRO A 26 -16.79 21.41 20.81
N GLU A 27 -16.01 22.37 21.29
CA GLU A 27 -15.04 23.12 20.52
C GLU A 27 -14.34 22.10 19.64
N ILE A 28 -14.51 22.19 18.31
CA ILE A 28 -13.99 21.17 17.39
C ILE A 28 -12.48 21.33 17.48
N GLU A 29 -11.89 20.63 18.43
CA GLU A 29 -10.46 20.47 18.50
C GLU A 29 -9.97 20.10 17.12
N GLU A 30 -8.90 20.70 16.69
CA GLU A 30 -8.31 20.56 15.36
C GLU A 30 -8.29 19.08 14.93
N ARG A 31 -9.01 18.76 13.85
CA ARG A 31 -9.12 17.37 13.38
C ARG A 31 -7.75 16.80 13.04
N LYS A 32 -7.48 15.62 13.54
CA LYS A 32 -6.26 14.86 13.26
C LYS A 32 -6.49 13.89 12.12
N ILE A 33 -6.16 14.33 10.90
CA ILE A 33 -6.38 13.55 9.67
C ILE A 33 -5.04 13.01 9.17
N THR A 34 -4.94 11.72 8.99
CA THR A 34 -3.80 11.07 8.35
C THR A 34 -4.11 10.85 6.88
N LYS A 35 -3.11 11.08 5.99
CA LYS A 35 -3.24 10.83 4.56
C LYS A 35 -2.19 9.82 4.09
N SER A 36 -2.61 8.95 3.18
CA SER A 36 -1.69 8.07 2.46
C SER A 36 -2.10 7.96 1.01
N ALA A 37 -1.13 7.89 0.10
CA ALA A 37 -1.38 7.69 -1.31
C ALA A 37 -0.48 6.63 -1.92
N GLY A 38 -0.97 6.00 -2.99
CA GLY A 38 -0.21 5.15 -3.89
C GLY A 38 -0.33 5.68 -5.31
N LEU A 39 0.79 5.94 -5.95
CA LEU A 39 0.87 6.32 -7.34
C LEU A 39 1.74 5.33 -8.12
N SER A 40 1.22 4.84 -9.23
CA SER A 40 1.99 4.09 -10.23
C SER A 40 2.06 4.90 -11.51
N THR A 41 3.26 5.19 -11.97
CA THR A 41 3.53 6.03 -13.15
C THR A 41 4.45 5.27 -14.10
N GLU A 42 4.13 5.32 -15.38
CA GLU A 42 4.94 4.79 -16.46
C GLU A 42 5.67 5.94 -17.18
N VAL A 43 6.97 5.75 -17.43
CA VAL A 43 7.81 6.72 -18.13
C VAL A 43 8.33 6.14 -19.42
N GLU A 44 8.62 7.00 -20.40
CA GLU A 44 9.14 6.58 -21.69
C GLU A 44 10.45 5.79 -21.55
N ARG A 45 10.65 4.92 -22.51
CA ARG A 45 11.83 4.07 -22.52
C ARG A 45 13.12 4.88 -22.65
N GLY A 46 14.07 4.62 -21.74
CA GLY A 46 15.35 5.34 -21.64
C GLY A 46 15.30 6.58 -20.76
N GLU A 47 14.12 7.02 -20.33
CA GLU A 47 13.95 8.23 -19.50
C GLU A 47 13.87 7.94 -18.00
N PHE A 48 13.89 6.66 -17.60
CA PHE A 48 13.74 6.29 -16.19
C PHE A 48 14.72 7.06 -15.26
N LYS A 49 16.00 7.14 -15.62
CA LYS A 49 17.01 7.81 -14.80
C LYS A 49 16.79 9.31 -14.66
N GLN A 50 16.32 9.95 -15.71
CA GLN A 50 15.98 11.37 -15.69
C GLN A 50 14.76 11.63 -14.80
N ASN A 51 13.72 10.82 -14.93
CA ASN A 51 12.51 10.93 -14.10
C ASN A 51 12.76 10.53 -12.64
N GLU A 52 13.66 9.57 -12.38
CA GLU A 52 14.14 9.25 -11.02
C GLU A 52 14.83 10.46 -10.37
N LEU A 53 15.69 11.17 -11.08
CA LEU A 53 16.32 12.39 -10.58
C LEU A 53 15.30 13.51 -10.35
N ALA A 54 14.35 13.68 -11.25
CA ALA A 54 13.27 14.65 -11.09
C ALA A 54 12.40 14.32 -9.86
N LEU A 55 12.05 13.05 -9.67
CA LEU A 55 11.34 12.57 -8.48
C LEU A 55 12.10 12.90 -7.18
N LYS A 56 13.39 12.58 -7.12
CA LYS A 56 14.23 12.87 -5.94
C LYS A 56 14.36 14.37 -5.69
N GLY A 57 14.49 15.16 -6.76
CA GLY A 57 14.48 16.62 -6.70
C GLY A 57 13.16 17.17 -6.14
N LEU A 58 12.02 16.65 -6.60
CA LEU A 58 10.71 17.01 -6.11
C LEU A 58 10.54 16.68 -4.62
N ILE A 59 10.94 15.48 -4.19
CA ILE A 59 10.89 15.08 -2.78
C ILE A 59 11.74 16.03 -1.91
N THR A 60 12.94 16.37 -2.38
CA THR A 60 13.82 17.28 -1.65
C THR A 60 13.25 18.69 -1.56
N SER A 61 12.61 19.20 -2.63
CA SER A 61 12.03 20.55 -2.66
C SER A 61 10.92 20.75 -1.64
N VAL A 62 10.18 19.68 -1.29
CA VAL A 62 9.12 19.70 -0.28
C VAL A 62 9.60 19.23 1.11
N THR A 63 10.92 19.14 1.34
CA THR A 63 11.50 18.60 2.58
C THR A 63 11.00 17.18 2.92
N GLY A 64 10.64 16.41 1.91
CA GLY A 64 10.22 15.03 2.05
C GLY A 64 11.38 14.09 2.37
N ILE A 65 11.07 12.96 2.99
CA ILE A 65 12.03 11.95 3.42
C ILE A 65 11.75 10.64 2.70
N ILE A 66 12.72 10.11 1.96
CA ILE A 66 12.64 8.77 1.38
C ILE A 66 12.91 7.76 2.49
N THR A 67 11.89 6.98 2.86
CA THR A 67 12.00 5.93 3.90
C THR A 67 12.35 4.58 3.32
N ASN A 68 12.02 4.33 2.05
CA ASN A 68 12.41 3.13 1.33
C ASN A 68 12.63 3.46 -0.15
N GLU A 69 13.68 2.88 -0.71
CA GLU A 69 14.00 2.97 -2.14
C GLU A 69 14.45 1.60 -2.63
N ASN A 70 13.81 1.11 -3.69
CA ASN A 70 14.17 -0.15 -4.33
C ASN A 70 14.05 0.00 -5.85
N VAL A 71 15.18 -0.06 -6.54
CA VAL A 71 15.26 0.08 -8.01
C VAL A 71 15.86 -1.18 -8.60
N ASN A 72 15.14 -1.81 -9.52
CA ASN A 72 15.55 -3.04 -10.16
C ASN A 72 15.51 -2.91 -11.68
N LEU A 73 16.44 -3.60 -12.36
CA LEU A 73 16.41 -3.79 -13.81
C LEU A 73 15.86 -5.19 -14.09
N TYR A 74 14.74 -5.27 -14.80
CA TYR A 74 14.11 -6.50 -15.21
C TYR A 74 14.35 -6.77 -16.69
N GLY A 75 14.39 -8.06 -17.07
CA GLY A 75 14.64 -8.48 -18.47
C GLY A 75 16.10 -8.47 -18.84
N GLN A 76 16.40 -8.69 -20.12
CA GLN A 76 17.77 -8.71 -20.67
C GLN A 76 17.82 -8.06 -22.06
N GLY A 77 18.91 -7.38 -22.35
CA GLY A 77 19.17 -6.76 -23.65
C GLY A 77 18.06 -5.77 -24.03
N LYS A 78 17.45 -5.97 -25.21
CA LYS A 78 16.40 -5.07 -25.73
C LYS A 78 15.06 -5.15 -24.99
N THR A 79 14.86 -6.11 -24.12
CA THR A 79 13.64 -6.24 -23.30
C THR A 79 13.84 -5.76 -21.88
N ALA A 80 15.02 -5.27 -21.51
CA ALA A 80 15.31 -4.74 -20.21
C ALA A 80 14.51 -3.44 -19.95
N TYR A 81 13.96 -3.29 -18.76
CA TYR A 81 13.26 -2.09 -18.29
C TYR A 81 13.52 -1.88 -16.80
N TYR A 82 13.56 -0.62 -16.38
CA TYR A 82 13.69 -0.27 -14.97
C TYR A 82 12.33 -0.27 -14.27
N TYR A 83 12.38 -0.65 -13.00
CA TYR A 83 11.25 -0.59 -12.08
C TYR A 83 11.75 -0.08 -10.74
N GLY A 84 11.21 1.04 -10.29
CA GLY A 84 11.54 1.68 -9.02
C GLY A 84 10.32 1.73 -8.11
N HIS A 85 10.51 1.39 -6.84
CA HIS A 85 9.52 1.56 -5.80
C HIS A 85 10.11 2.43 -4.69
N TYR A 86 9.38 3.50 -4.34
CA TYR A 86 9.79 4.49 -3.36
C TYR A 86 8.67 4.67 -2.34
N THR A 87 9.04 4.70 -1.06
CA THR A 87 8.13 5.13 0.00
C THR A 87 8.65 6.42 0.58
N VAL A 88 7.82 7.44 0.58
CA VAL A 88 8.20 8.81 0.94
C VAL A 88 7.27 9.34 2.03
N LYS A 89 7.82 10.02 3.02
CA LYS A 89 7.08 10.85 3.97
C LYS A 89 7.16 12.30 3.54
N VAL A 90 6.02 12.95 3.38
CA VAL A 90 5.89 14.34 2.93
C VAL A 90 5.09 15.12 3.97
N PRO A 91 5.50 16.35 4.37
CA PRO A 91 4.71 17.16 5.27
C PRO A 91 3.28 17.35 4.75
N THR A 92 2.31 17.16 5.63
CA THR A 92 0.87 17.18 5.25
C THR A 92 0.45 18.52 4.67
N SER A 93 1.11 19.61 5.05
CA SER A 93 0.84 20.98 4.55
C SER A 93 1.09 21.14 3.04
N VAL A 94 2.08 20.43 2.48
CA VAL A 94 2.47 20.51 1.06
C VAL A 94 2.07 19.26 0.26
N TYR A 95 1.36 18.34 0.90
CA TYR A 95 1.00 17.05 0.32
C TYR A 95 0.21 17.17 -1.00
N ASN A 96 -0.78 18.04 -1.06
CA ASN A 96 -1.62 18.16 -2.26
C ASN A 96 -0.80 18.68 -3.47
N ASP A 97 0.03 19.70 -3.27
CA ASP A 97 0.90 20.25 -4.30
C ASP A 97 1.93 19.22 -4.76
N PHE A 98 2.46 18.43 -3.83
CA PHE A 98 3.38 17.34 -4.12
C PHE A 98 2.72 16.27 -5.02
N ILE A 99 1.50 15.83 -4.71
CA ILE A 99 0.77 14.84 -5.51
C ILE A 99 0.50 15.35 -6.92
N GLU A 100 0.08 16.61 -7.09
CA GLU A 100 -0.15 17.19 -8.41
C GLU A 100 1.14 17.24 -9.26
N GLN A 101 2.26 17.65 -8.68
CA GLN A 101 3.55 17.65 -9.37
C GLN A 101 4.05 16.22 -9.66
N LEU A 102 3.79 15.28 -8.75
CA LEU A 102 4.17 13.88 -8.92
C LEU A 102 3.46 13.23 -10.13
N LYS A 103 2.18 13.57 -10.35
CA LYS A 103 1.41 13.09 -11.51
C LYS A 103 1.95 13.58 -12.85
N LEU A 104 2.77 14.63 -12.88
CA LEU A 104 3.37 15.17 -14.10
C LEU A 104 4.69 14.47 -14.50
N LEU A 105 5.22 13.57 -13.69
CA LEU A 105 6.48 12.87 -13.98
C LEU A 105 6.38 11.80 -15.07
N GLY A 106 5.15 11.39 -15.44
CA GLY A 106 4.91 10.39 -16.49
C GLY A 106 3.45 10.07 -16.64
N GLU A 107 3.12 9.01 -17.37
CA GLU A 107 1.74 8.56 -17.55
C GLU A 107 1.24 7.84 -16.30
N VAL A 108 0.19 8.36 -15.66
CA VAL A 108 -0.39 7.79 -14.45
C VAL A 108 -1.15 6.50 -14.80
N GLN A 109 -0.66 5.37 -14.35
CA GLN A 109 -1.29 4.06 -14.53
C GLN A 109 -2.34 3.78 -13.44
N SER A 110 -2.05 4.19 -12.21
CA SER A 110 -3.00 4.11 -11.10
C SER A 110 -2.69 5.15 -10.03
N PHE A 111 -3.75 5.69 -9.43
CA PHE A 111 -3.66 6.56 -8.27
C PHE A 111 -4.75 6.16 -7.27
N ASN A 112 -4.35 5.99 -6.03
CA ASN A 112 -5.26 5.77 -4.90
C ASN A 112 -4.85 6.68 -3.76
N GLU A 113 -5.83 7.22 -3.07
CA GLU A 113 -5.64 8.06 -1.89
C GLU A 113 -6.58 7.59 -0.78
N ASN A 114 -6.08 7.57 0.45
CA ASN A 114 -6.86 7.27 1.63
C ASN A 114 -6.62 8.35 2.68
N ALA A 115 -7.71 8.92 3.19
CA ALA A 115 -7.70 9.85 4.31
C ALA A 115 -8.47 9.23 5.48
N ARG A 116 -7.87 9.23 6.67
CA ARG A 116 -8.48 8.70 7.89
C ARG A 116 -8.48 9.76 8.98
N ASP A 117 -9.64 10.02 9.53
CA ASP A 117 -9.79 10.81 10.74
C ASP A 117 -9.40 9.92 11.95
N ILE A 118 -8.38 10.35 12.68
CA ILE A 118 -7.88 9.67 13.88
C ILE A 118 -8.03 10.54 15.12
N THR A 119 -8.86 11.59 15.06
CA THR A 119 -9.03 12.58 16.14
C THR A 119 -9.36 11.90 17.46
N GLU A 120 -10.36 11.02 17.49
CA GLU A 120 -10.73 10.27 18.70
C GLU A 120 -9.54 9.44 19.22
N GLN A 121 -8.92 8.64 18.37
CA GLN A 121 -7.79 7.79 18.75
C GLN A 121 -6.57 8.61 19.26
N TYR A 122 -6.38 9.80 18.72
CA TYR A 122 -5.30 10.70 19.12
C TYR A 122 -5.55 11.21 20.54
N TYR A 123 -6.75 11.70 20.82
CA TYR A 123 -7.11 12.24 22.15
C TYR A 123 -7.25 11.13 23.21
N ASP A 124 -7.64 9.92 22.83
CA ASP A 124 -7.65 8.77 23.74
C ASP A 124 -6.25 8.46 24.26
N VAL A 125 -5.26 8.32 23.35
CA VAL A 125 -3.86 8.07 23.74
C VAL A 125 -3.32 9.23 24.58
N LYS A 126 -3.60 10.48 24.20
CA LYS A 126 -3.18 11.68 24.93
C LYS A 126 -3.73 11.72 26.35
N THR A 127 -5.00 11.37 26.51
CA THR A 127 -5.68 11.34 27.81
C THR A 127 -5.14 10.20 28.68
N GLU A 128 -4.91 9.02 28.10
CA GLU A 128 -4.33 7.88 28.81
C GLU A 128 -2.90 8.20 29.27
N LEU A 129 -2.08 8.81 28.40
CA LEU A 129 -0.72 9.24 28.75
C LEU A 129 -0.73 10.19 29.95
N ALA A 130 -1.55 11.25 29.91
CA ALA A 130 -1.66 12.20 31.00
C ALA A 130 -2.09 11.56 32.33
N ALA A 131 -3.01 10.58 32.27
CA ALA A 131 -3.45 9.83 33.44
C ALA A 131 -2.34 8.95 34.04
N GLU A 132 -1.56 8.27 33.19
CA GLU A 132 -0.47 7.42 33.63
C GLU A 132 0.74 8.23 34.14
N GLU A 133 1.04 9.38 33.55
CA GLU A 133 2.03 10.34 34.06
C GLU A 133 1.64 10.84 35.45
N ALA A 134 0.38 11.21 35.63
CA ALA A 134 -0.14 11.65 36.94
C ALA A 134 -0.04 10.52 38.00
N ARG A 135 -0.26 9.26 37.58
CA ARG A 135 -0.08 8.07 38.46
C ARG A 135 1.38 7.87 38.82
N LEU A 136 2.30 8.00 37.87
CA LEU A 136 3.74 7.93 38.10
C LEU A 136 4.21 8.98 39.11
N LEU A 137 3.75 10.23 38.90
CA LEU A 137 4.06 11.32 39.84
C LEU A 137 3.58 10.97 41.27
N ARG A 138 2.38 10.42 41.42
CA ARG A 138 1.85 9.99 42.72
C ARG A 138 2.69 8.89 43.35
N TYR A 139 3.12 7.88 42.61
CA TYR A 139 4.02 6.85 43.14
C TYR A 139 5.36 7.43 43.58
N LYS A 140 5.93 8.39 42.83
CA LYS A 140 7.18 9.10 43.23
C LYS A 140 7.01 9.91 44.50
N GLN A 141 5.87 10.54 44.69
CA GLN A 141 5.53 11.23 45.95
C GLN A 141 5.41 10.25 47.12
N MET A 142 4.66 9.15 46.98
CA MET A 142 4.53 8.11 47.99
C MET A 142 5.90 7.52 48.38
N TYR A 143 6.77 7.28 47.40
CA TYR A 143 8.13 6.76 47.63
C TYR A 143 8.94 7.72 48.54
N SER A 144 8.79 9.01 48.38
CA SER A 144 9.48 10.01 49.19
C SER A 144 8.96 10.08 50.65
N GLU A 145 7.70 9.72 50.88
CA GLU A 145 7.03 9.81 52.20
C GLU A 145 7.21 8.53 53.04
N VAL A 146 7.37 7.38 52.40
CA VAL A 146 7.48 6.09 53.10
C VAL A 146 8.85 5.92 53.75
N LYS A 147 8.81 5.40 55.00
CA LYS A 147 10.02 5.17 55.83
C LYS A 147 10.44 3.71 55.86
N GLU A 148 9.49 2.76 55.76
CA GLU A 148 9.77 1.36 55.79
C GLU A 148 10.46 0.87 54.53
N ILE A 149 11.53 0.07 54.68
CA ILE A 149 12.33 -0.39 53.50
C ILE A 149 11.52 -1.33 52.60
N SER A 150 10.68 -2.19 53.22
CA SER A 150 9.81 -3.13 52.48
C SER A 150 8.87 -2.38 51.55
N ASP A 151 8.21 -1.34 52.04
CA ASP A 151 7.24 -0.52 51.30
C ASP A 151 7.94 0.30 50.19
N LYS A 152 9.17 0.78 50.48
CA LYS A 152 9.99 1.44 49.46
C LYS A 152 10.33 0.51 48.29
N ILE A 153 10.66 -0.76 48.57
CA ILE A 153 10.92 -1.74 47.50
C ILE A 153 9.67 -1.97 46.68
N GLU A 154 8.50 -2.19 47.32
CA GLU A 154 7.24 -2.39 46.62
C GLU A 154 6.85 -1.17 45.73
N ILE A 155 7.00 0.06 46.29
CA ILE A 155 6.70 1.25 45.49
C ILE A 155 7.71 1.46 44.37
N SER A 156 8.98 1.12 44.59
CA SER A 156 10.01 1.18 43.54
C SER A 156 9.68 0.26 42.36
N ASP A 157 9.19 -0.95 42.61
CA ASP A 157 8.76 -1.88 41.55
C ASP A 157 7.55 -1.30 40.79
N LYS A 158 6.59 -0.69 41.52
CA LYS A 158 5.46 0.00 40.87
C LYS A 158 5.89 1.19 40.03
N ILE A 159 6.88 1.97 40.48
CA ILE A 159 7.44 3.08 39.71
C ILE A 159 8.07 2.55 38.42
N PHE A 160 8.90 1.49 38.50
CA PHE A 160 9.54 0.91 37.35
C PHE A 160 8.52 0.40 36.29
N ASP A 161 7.48 -0.29 36.72
CA ASP A 161 6.42 -0.75 35.83
C ASP A 161 5.63 0.41 35.21
N GLN A 162 5.38 1.45 36.01
CA GLN A 162 4.68 2.65 35.55
C GLN A 162 5.51 3.45 34.56
N GLU A 163 6.82 3.59 34.79
CA GLU A 163 7.73 4.27 33.85
C GLU A 163 7.77 3.57 32.48
N ARG A 164 7.74 2.24 32.45
CA ARG A 164 7.65 1.48 31.20
C ARG A 164 6.33 1.75 30.47
N ARG A 165 5.22 1.87 31.23
CA ARG A 165 3.90 2.13 30.66
C ARG A 165 3.82 3.53 30.08
N VAL A 166 4.31 4.55 30.80
CA VAL A 166 4.39 5.93 30.33
C VAL A 166 5.24 5.99 29.06
N LYS A 167 6.42 5.39 29.04
CA LYS A 167 7.28 5.34 27.87
C LYS A 167 6.60 4.72 26.64
N TYR A 168 5.88 3.63 26.82
CA TYR A 168 5.11 3.01 25.75
C TYR A 168 4.04 3.96 25.16
N LEU A 169 3.35 4.69 26.03
CA LEU A 169 2.34 5.68 25.60
C LEU A 169 2.96 6.91 24.95
N GLU A 170 4.12 7.37 25.43
CA GLU A 170 4.91 8.44 24.79
C GLU A 170 5.30 8.03 23.35
N GLU A 171 5.84 6.84 23.16
CA GLU A 171 6.17 6.30 21.82
C GLU A 171 4.91 6.16 20.93
N ALA A 172 3.77 5.76 21.51
CA ALA A 172 2.51 5.69 20.78
C ALA A 172 2.02 7.08 20.37
N MET A 173 2.19 8.08 21.23
CA MET A 173 1.82 9.46 20.94
C MET A 173 2.70 10.07 19.86
N GLU A 174 4.04 9.90 19.95
CA GLU A 174 5.00 10.33 18.93
C GLU A 174 4.67 9.74 17.56
N ASN A 175 4.27 8.44 17.52
CA ASN A 175 3.82 7.81 16.28
C ASN A 175 2.54 8.45 15.72
N LYS A 176 1.58 8.84 16.57
CA LYS A 176 0.37 9.54 16.15
C LYS A 176 0.69 10.95 15.63
N ASP A 177 1.55 11.69 16.31
CA ASP A 177 2.02 13.00 15.87
C ASP A 177 2.68 12.92 14.51
N SER A 178 3.60 11.95 14.31
CA SER A 178 4.24 11.71 13.02
C SER A 178 3.25 11.35 11.89
N GLN A 179 2.15 10.63 12.20
CA GLN A 179 1.12 10.30 11.20
C GLN A 179 0.27 11.51 10.80
N VAL A 180 0.09 12.47 11.67
CA VAL A 180 -0.65 13.72 11.42
C VAL A 180 0.23 14.73 10.68
N GLU A 181 1.50 14.83 11.09
CA GLU A 181 2.46 15.77 10.52
C GLU A 181 2.91 15.36 9.11
N TYR A 182 3.09 14.06 8.87
CA TYR A 182 3.58 13.53 7.61
C TYR A 182 2.58 12.59 6.94
N SER A 183 2.33 12.83 5.67
CA SER A 183 1.61 11.92 4.79
C SER A 183 2.56 10.92 4.15
N THR A 184 2.14 9.65 4.01
CA THR A 184 2.96 8.60 3.39
C THR A 184 2.55 8.41 1.94
N VAL A 185 3.51 8.49 1.01
CA VAL A 185 3.27 8.29 -0.42
C VAL A 185 4.12 7.12 -0.91
N SER A 186 3.46 6.10 -1.45
CA SER A 186 4.10 4.97 -2.13
C SER A 186 4.10 5.23 -3.64
N ILE A 187 5.29 5.35 -4.23
CA ILE A 187 5.47 5.71 -5.63
C ILE A 187 6.09 4.54 -6.36
N THR A 188 5.44 4.09 -7.42
CA THR A 188 6.00 3.12 -8.35
C THR A 188 6.29 3.82 -9.66
N LEU A 189 7.56 3.85 -10.04
CA LEU A 189 8.03 4.37 -11.33
C LEU A 189 8.46 3.20 -12.19
N GLN A 190 7.80 2.99 -13.32
CA GLN A 190 8.09 1.90 -14.24
C GLN A 190 8.44 2.45 -15.62
N GLU A 191 9.48 1.93 -16.22
CA GLU A 191 9.83 2.22 -17.61
C GLU A 191 8.95 1.39 -18.57
N GLU A 192 8.50 2.00 -19.66
CA GLU A 192 7.69 1.34 -20.70
C GLU A 192 8.36 0.07 -21.22
N ARG A 193 7.60 -1.01 -21.29
CA ARG A 193 8.07 -2.29 -21.78
C ARG A 193 8.10 -2.30 -23.31
N SER A 194 9.19 -2.78 -23.89
CA SER A 194 9.30 -2.93 -25.35
C SER A 194 8.30 -3.96 -25.89
N GLY A 195 7.19 -3.50 -26.44
CA GLY A 195 6.14 -4.36 -27.00
C GLY A 195 6.60 -5.17 -28.23
N TYR A 196 7.46 -4.61 -29.05
CA TYR A 196 7.86 -5.23 -30.33
C TYR A 196 8.89 -6.36 -30.17
N ALA A 197 9.81 -6.29 -29.21
CA ALA A 197 10.84 -7.30 -29.00
C ALA A 197 10.24 -8.63 -28.49
N ASN A 198 9.19 -8.57 -27.70
CA ASN A 198 8.51 -9.76 -27.15
C ASN A 198 7.74 -10.55 -28.22
N ILE A 199 7.12 -9.87 -29.19
CA ILE A 199 6.31 -10.52 -30.23
C ILE A 199 7.19 -11.35 -31.17
N ALA A 200 8.35 -10.81 -31.58
CA ALA A 200 9.25 -11.53 -32.49
C ALA A 200 9.94 -12.73 -31.81
N VAL A 201 10.42 -12.56 -30.58
CA VAL A 201 11.14 -13.63 -29.85
C VAL A 201 10.17 -14.73 -29.40
N VAL A 202 8.97 -14.40 -28.97
CA VAL A 202 7.96 -15.40 -28.57
C VAL A 202 7.52 -16.22 -29.78
N LYS A 203 7.26 -15.59 -30.95
CA LYS A 203 6.87 -16.31 -32.19
C LYS A 203 7.97 -17.20 -32.70
N PHE A 204 9.22 -16.73 -32.73
CA PHE A 204 10.35 -17.55 -33.17
C PHE A 204 10.61 -18.77 -32.25
N SER A 205 10.60 -18.53 -30.95
CA SER A 205 10.72 -19.62 -29.96
C SER A 205 9.57 -20.62 -30.03
N GLN A 206 8.35 -20.19 -30.31
CA GLN A 206 7.20 -21.08 -30.51
C GLN A 206 7.33 -21.88 -31.81
N LEU A 207 7.83 -21.26 -32.87
CA LEU A 207 8.10 -21.97 -34.13
C LEU A 207 9.16 -23.05 -33.94
N VAL A 208 10.28 -22.76 -33.30
CA VAL A 208 11.33 -23.74 -32.99
C VAL A 208 10.79 -24.87 -32.12
N LYS A 209 10.01 -24.56 -31.05
CA LYS A 209 9.36 -25.61 -30.25
C LYS A 209 8.37 -26.45 -31.06
N GLY A 210 7.61 -25.81 -31.96
CA GLY A 210 6.71 -26.52 -32.86
C GLY A 210 7.43 -27.52 -33.76
N ILE A 211 8.56 -27.12 -34.34
CA ILE A 211 9.41 -28.01 -35.18
C ILE A 211 9.96 -29.19 -34.35
N VAL A 212 10.53 -28.91 -33.19
CA VAL A 212 11.06 -29.94 -32.29
C VAL A 212 9.98 -30.94 -31.86
N ASN A 213 8.80 -30.44 -31.49
CA ASN A 213 7.69 -31.31 -31.12
C ASN A 213 7.18 -32.14 -32.27
N SER A 214 7.11 -31.60 -33.50
CA SER A 214 6.71 -32.32 -34.69
C SER A 214 7.71 -33.44 -35.02
N PHE A 215 9.02 -33.18 -34.86
CA PHE A 215 10.06 -34.17 -35.05
C PHE A 215 9.99 -35.30 -34.00
N ASN A 216 9.79 -34.96 -32.73
CA ASN A 216 9.61 -35.93 -31.66
C ASN A 216 8.37 -36.80 -31.86
N ASN A 217 7.26 -36.23 -32.30
CA ASN A 217 6.05 -36.98 -32.64
C ASN A 217 6.26 -37.92 -33.79
N LEU A 218 7.01 -37.51 -34.83
CA LEU A 218 7.37 -38.38 -35.97
C LEU A 218 8.22 -39.56 -35.52
N LEU A 219 9.25 -39.32 -34.68
CA LEU A 219 10.07 -40.38 -34.10
C LEU A 219 9.23 -41.38 -33.30
N GLN A 220 8.35 -40.86 -32.43
CA GLN A 220 7.48 -41.70 -31.61
C GLN A 220 6.55 -42.56 -32.47
N LEU A 221 6.02 -42.03 -33.57
CA LEU A 221 5.18 -42.77 -34.51
C LEU A 221 5.99 -43.90 -35.19
N ILE A 222 7.22 -43.60 -35.66
CA ILE A 222 8.11 -44.61 -36.25
C ILE A 222 8.37 -45.74 -35.25
N PHE A 223 8.79 -45.42 -34.02
CA PHE A 223 9.05 -46.43 -32.98
C PHE A 223 7.82 -47.23 -32.58
N SER A 224 6.63 -46.66 -32.68
CA SER A 224 5.36 -47.35 -32.42
C SER A 224 4.97 -48.33 -33.52
N VAL A 225 5.26 -48.01 -34.79
CA VAL A 225 4.88 -48.84 -35.96
C VAL A 225 5.87 -49.97 -36.22
N VAL A 226 7.17 -49.78 -35.94
CA VAL A 226 8.23 -50.77 -36.20
C VAL A 226 7.94 -52.16 -35.60
N PRO A 227 7.54 -52.32 -34.33
CA PRO A 227 7.25 -53.63 -33.75
C PRO A 227 6.13 -54.38 -34.50
N TRP A 228 5.09 -53.64 -34.90
CA TRP A 228 3.96 -54.20 -35.65
C TRP A 228 4.37 -54.63 -37.07
N ALA A 229 5.20 -53.82 -37.72
CA ALA A 229 5.75 -54.20 -39.07
C ALA A 229 6.61 -55.48 -39.01
N ILE A 230 7.43 -55.60 -37.94
CA ILE A 230 8.23 -56.81 -37.70
C ILE A 230 7.32 -58.02 -37.44
N ALA A 231 6.29 -57.88 -36.63
CA ALA A 231 5.34 -58.94 -36.34
C ALA A 231 4.63 -59.43 -37.61
N ILE A 232 4.18 -58.49 -38.45
CA ILE A 232 3.54 -58.83 -39.75
C ILE A 232 4.53 -59.54 -40.67
N LEU A 233 5.79 -59.08 -40.77
CA LEU A 233 6.83 -59.77 -41.60
C LEU A 233 7.07 -61.21 -41.12
N VAL A 234 7.15 -61.43 -39.81
CA VAL A 234 7.33 -62.78 -39.25
C VAL A 234 6.15 -63.69 -39.59
N ILE A 235 4.92 -63.19 -39.47
CA ILE A 235 3.71 -63.95 -39.85
C ILE A 235 3.70 -64.29 -41.32
N VAL A 236 3.97 -63.31 -42.21
CA VAL A 236 4.01 -63.50 -43.65
C VAL A 236 5.09 -64.51 -44.02
N PHE A 237 6.27 -64.46 -43.44
CA PHE A 237 7.36 -65.37 -43.65
C PHE A 237 7.01 -66.82 -43.21
N GLY A 238 6.38 -66.92 -42.00
CA GLY A 238 5.89 -68.21 -41.50
C GLY A 238 4.85 -68.87 -42.42
N VAL A 239 3.88 -68.10 -42.91
CA VAL A 239 2.87 -68.61 -43.90
C VAL A 239 3.50 -68.98 -45.19
N ARG A 240 4.49 -68.26 -45.68
CA ARG A 240 5.22 -68.57 -46.92
C ARG A 240 6.03 -69.85 -46.79
N LEU A 241 6.67 -70.10 -45.64
CA LEU A 241 7.40 -71.37 -45.38
C LEU A 241 6.47 -72.57 -45.31
N VAL A 242 5.33 -72.45 -44.66
CA VAL A 242 4.33 -73.54 -44.62
C VAL A 242 3.75 -73.86 -45.99
N ARG A 243 3.48 -72.82 -46.81
CA ARG A 243 2.94 -72.98 -48.16
C ARG A 243 3.96 -73.56 -49.18
N LYS A 244 5.27 -73.50 -48.91
CA LYS A 244 6.33 -74.09 -49.75
C LYS A 244 6.63 -75.52 -49.36
N ARG A 245 6.11 -75.97 -48.23
CA ARG A 245 6.34 -77.30 -47.67
C ARG A 245 5.17 -78.32 -47.99
N ASN A 246 4.04 -77.75 -48.42
CA ASN A 246 2.91 -78.46 -49.00
C ASN A 246 2.92 -78.33 -50.55
#